data_aa6c3450d1d0db5025183241759af936
#
_entry.id   aa6c3450d1d0db5025183241759af936
#
_cell.length_a   1.000
_cell.length_b   1.000
_cell.length_c   1.000
_cell.angle_alpha   90.00
_cell.angle_beta   90.00
_cell.angle_gamma   90.00
#
_symmetry.space_group_name_H-M   'P 1'
#
loop_
_entity.id
_entity.type
_entity.pdbx_description
1 polymer ?
#
loop_
_entity_poly.entity_id
_entity_poly.type
_entity_poly.pdbx_seq_one_letter_code
_entity_poly.pdbx_strand_id
1 'polypeptide(L)'
;MNHYTESLAFLVVAAPALLLAALGVASLLDRRWSEPATSRLTRWAIAVALLSALGLVAGMLATGAPRVILDLGNWVEIHPHDAGTDHPGYHFQVKLVFDQLSIPFLLLSLVLCGTIGAFATRYLHREPGFNRFFVLYASFVLGMVLTSVAGTIETLFVGWELVGMSSVFLVAFFQERPAPVRNGLRVWVVYRVSDAALLLAAVLMHRMIGAGDFDKLLGGGAWPDGAASVSESQALLLGLLLLVAAAGKSALVPLSGWLPRAMEGPTPSSAVLYGALSVHLGAFLLLRAGPLLDASPALAVAVVVFGLLTALFGFFTASVQTDIKSALSFASLAQVGIIVAEIGLGWRYIPLVHLIGHACLRTLQFIRAPTLLQDYRHLENAIGGRLPRRPALWVRITPARWRVFLYRLAIERGHLDALLAVLVVQPFVKLFTWLDRLDRRATDTLAGQNRDEPPALDHVPPPSENGTGHHAALGHGHGPNPSHTPNDE
;
A
#
# COMPACT_ATOMS: atom_id res chain seq x y z
N MET A 1 -11.31 31.36 -11.59
CA MET A 1 -10.30 30.40 -12.05
C MET A 1 -10.18 30.53 -13.57
N ASN A 2 -8.99 30.54 -14.15
CA ASN A 2 -8.85 30.61 -15.61
C ASN A 2 -9.15 29.24 -16.20
N HIS A 3 -9.90 29.17 -17.30
CA HIS A 3 -10.18 27.91 -18.03
C HIS A 3 -8.95 27.07 -18.32
N TYR A 4 -7.78 27.70 -18.41
CA TYR A 4 -6.50 27.02 -18.59
C TYR A 4 -6.10 26.14 -17.38
N THR A 5 -6.23 26.65 -16.15
CA THR A 5 -5.88 25.88 -14.93
C THR A 5 -6.86 24.74 -14.68
N GLU A 6 -8.14 24.92 -15.00
CA GLU A 6 -9.15 23.83 -14.90
C GLU A 6 -8.85 22.71 -15.91
N SER A 7 -8.52 23.08 -17.16
CA SER A 7 -8.17 22.10 -18.18
C SER A 7 -6.94 21.29 -17.81
N LEU A 8 -5.91 21.93 -17.24
CA LEU A 8 -4.70 21.24 -16.78
C LEU A 8 -5.01 20.33 -15.59
N ALA A 9 -5.77 20.79 -14.59
CA ALA A 9 -6.20 20.00 -13.45
C ALA A 9 -6.98 18.75 -13.89
N PHE A 10 -7.87 18.90 -14.88
CA PHE A 10 -8.62 17.79 -15.47
C PHE A 10 -7.69 16.80 -16.18
N LEU A 11 -6.74 17.27 -16.98
CA LEU A 11 -5.80 16.43 -17.74
C LEU A 11 -4.90 15.59 -16.83
N VAL A 12 -4.54 16.08 -15.64
CA VAL A 12 -3.76 15.33 -14.65
C VAL A 12 -4.42 14.01 -14.30
N VAL A 13 -5.75 13.99 -14.17
CA VAL A 13 -6.53 12.79 -13.84
C VAL A 13 -6.98 12.04 -15.08
N ALA A 14 -7.39 12.77 -16.12
CA ALA A 14 -7.92 12.18 -17.35
C ALA A 14 -6.88 11.32 -18.08
N ALA A 15 -5.61 11.73 -18.12
CA ALA A 15 -4.58 10.98 -18.84
C ALA A 15 -4.35 9.56 -18.26
N PRO A 16 -4.16 9.34 -16.93
CA PRO A 16 -4.11 8.01 -16.35
C PRO A 16 -5.43 7.23 -16.46
N ALA A 17 -6.58 7.92 -16.37
CA ALA A 17 -7.89 7.29 -16.54
C ALA A 17 -8.08 6.73 -17.95
N LEU A 18 -7.72 7.51 -18.98
CA LEU A 18 -7.74 7.07 -20.36
C LEU A 18 -6.75 5.93 -20.63
N LEU A 19 -5.57 5.96 -19.99
CA LEU A 19 -4.63 4.83 -20.06
C LEU A 19 -5.26 3.56 -19.54
N LEU A 20 -5.85 3.61 -18.34
CA LEU A 20 -6.51 2.45 -17.73
C LEU A 20 -7.68 1.97 -18.60
N ALA A 21 -8.49 2.88 -19.10
CA ALA A 21 -9.61 2.54 -20.00
C ALA A 21 -9.11 1.86 -21.28
N ALA A 22 -8.10 2.42 -21.95
CA ALA A 22 -7.56 1.88 -23.19
C ALA A 22 -6.96 0.48 -23.00
N LEU A 23 -6.12 0.28 -21.98
CA LEU A 23 -5.50 -1.01 -21.71
C LEU A 23 -6.51 -2.03 -21.14
N GLY A 24 -7.44 -1.57 -20.31
CA GLY A 24 -8.50 -2.40 -19.72
C GLY A 24 -9.47 -2.92 -20.75
N VAL A 25 -10.02 -2.03 -21.61
CA VAL A 25 -10.92 -2.42 -22.69
C VAL A 25 -10.23 -3.36 -23.69
N ALA A 26 -8.98 -3.07 -24.05
CA ALA A 26 -8.21 -3.97 -24.92
C ALA A 26 -8.04 -5.37 -24.29
N SER A 27 -7.80 -5.43 -22.97
CA SER A 27 -7.70 -6.69 -22.24
C SER A 27 -9.04 -7.43 -22.17
N LEU A 28 -10.16 -6.74 -21.95
CA LEU A 28 -11.50 -7.33 -21.92
C LEU A 28 -11.94 -7.87 -23.28
N LEU A 29 -11.51 -7.23 -24.36
CA LEU A 29 -11.77 -7.68 -25.74
C LEU A 29 -10.77 -8.71 -26.24
N ASP A 30 -9.88 -9.22 -25.38
CA ASP A 30 -8.75 -10.11 -25.70
C ASP A 30 -7.86 -9.60 -26.86
N ARG A 31 -7.83 -8.27 -27.05
CA ARG A 31 -6.96 -7.59 -28.01
C ARG A 31 -5.66 -7.18 -27.33
N ARG A 32 -4.66 -8.04 -27.36
CA ARG A 32 -3.35 -7.76 -26.77
C ARG A 32 -2.58 -6.77 -27.62
N TRP A 33 -2.22 -5.65 -27.03
CA TRP A 33 -1.32 -4.70 -27.67
C TRP A 33 0.12 -5.21 -27.62
N SER A 34 0.92 -4.81 -28.61
CA SER A 34 2.35 -5.12 -28.59
C SER A 34 3.04 -4.41 -27.41
N GLU A 35 4.09 -5.05 -26.86
CA GLU A 35 4.87 -4.46 -25.75
C GLU A 35 5.34 -3.02 -26.04
N PRO A 36 5.86 -2.69 -27.26
CA PRO A 36 6.24 -1.33 -27.59
C PRO A 36 5.06 -0.33 -27.60
N ALA A 37 3.87 -0.77 -28.00
CA ALA A 37 2.67 0.08 -28.02
C ALA A 37 2.19 0.36 -26.61
N THR A 38 2.06 -0.69 -25.77
CA THR A 38 1.70 -0.58 -24.34
C THR A 38 2.66 0.33 -23.59
N SER A 39 3.96 0.14 -23.79
CA SER A 39 4.99 0.95 -23.14
C SER A 39 4.98 2.41 -23.60
N ARG A 40 4.76 2.66 -24.88
CA ARG A 40 4.66 4.05 -25.40
C ARG A 40 3.43 4.74 -24.84
N LEU A 41 2.27 4.09 -24.85
CA LEU A 41 1.04 4.65 -24.32
C LEU A 41 1.18 4.99 -22.84
N THR A 42 1.72 4.08 -22.04
CA THR A 42 1.96 4.30 -20.60
C THR A 42 2.88 5.49 -20.36
N ARG A 43 4.00 5.57 -21.09
CA ARG A 43 4.93 6.72 -20.99
C ARG A 43 4.26 8.04 -21.37
N TRP A 44 3.51 8.07 -22.46
CA TRP A 44 2.82 9.28 -22.90
C TRP A 44 1.73 9.73 -21.91
N ALA A 45 0.93 8.80 -21.37
CA ALA A 45 -0.09 9.15 -20.40
C ALA A 45 0.52 9.74 -19.11
N ILE A 46 1.59 9.14 -18.60
CA ILE A 46 2.28 9.67 -17.41
C ILE A 46 2.97 11.01 -17.73
N ALA A 47 3.58 11.16 -18.91
CA ALA A 47 4.22 12.40 -19.33
C ALA A 47 3.20 13.54 -19.48
N VAL A 48 2.02 13.28 -20.08
CA VAL A 48 0.94 14.26 -20.18
C VAL A 48 0.46 14.68 -18.80
N ALA A 49 0.21 13.73 -17.90
CA ALA A 49 -0.20 14.03 -16.53
C ALA A 49 0.86 14.87 -15.79
N LEU A 50 2.15 14.51 -15.93
CA LEU A 50 3.27 15.24 -15.30
C LEU A 50 3.42 16.66 -15.86
N LEU A 51 3.37 16.83 -17.18
CA LEU A 51 3.47 18.13 -17.81
C LEU A 51 2.27 19.02 -17.46
N SER A 52 1.06 18.44 -17.39
CA SER A 52 -0.13 19.14 -16.92
C SER A 52 -0.01 19.58 -15.46
N ALA A 53 0.51 18.72 -14.58
CA ALA A 53 0.78 19.07 -13.17
C ALA A 53 1.83 20.19 -13.05
N LEU A 54 2.92 20.13 -13.83
CA LEU A 54 3.93 21.20 -13.86
C LEU A 54 3.37 22.53 -14.43
N GLY A 55 2.54 22.44 -15.47
CA GLY A 55 1.84 23.61 -16.02
C GLY A 55 0.88 24.23 -15.00
N LEU A 56 0.17 23.39 -14.22
CA LEU A 56 -0.69 23.84 -13.12
C LEU A 56 0.11 24.57 -12.03
N VAL A 57 1.27 24.01 -11.61
CA VAL A 57 2.18 24.66 -10.66
C VAL A 57 2.66 26.01 -11.19
N ALA A 58 3.07 26.08 -12.45
CA ALA A 58 3.48 27.34 -13.08
C ALA A 58 2.35 28.37 -13.09
N GLY A 59 1.11 27.95 -13.39
CA GLY A 59 -0.07 28.80 -13.33
C GLY A 59 -0.36 29.31 -11.89
N MET A 60 -0.25 28.45 -10.89
CA MET A 60 -0.43 28.83 -9.47
C MET A 60 0.64 29.84 -9.02
N LEU A 61 1.90 29.61 -9.38
CA LEU A 61 2.98 30.55 -9.07
C LEU A 61 2.80 31.90 -9.76
N ALA A 62 2.38 31.89 -11.03
CA ALA A 62 2.15 33.14 -11.78
C ALA A 62 0.97 33.96 -11.26
N THR A 63 -0.06 33.30 -10.70
CA THR A 63 -1.27 33.96 -10.15
C THR A 63 -1.19 34.21 -8.66
N GLY A 64 -0.19 33.65 -7.95
CA GLY A 64 -0.10 33.67 -6.48
C GLY A 64 -1.21 32.86 -5.81
N ALA A 65 -1.90 31.97 -6.52
CA ALA A 65 -2.98 31.16 -5.99
C ALA A 65 -2.42 30.07 -5.06
N PRO A 66 -2.78 30.02 -3.75
CA PRO A 66 -2.25 29.04 -2.80
C PRO A 66 -2.81 27.64 -3.05
N ARG A 67 -3.95 27.53 -3.73
CA ARG A 67 -4.62 26.27 -4.09
C ARG A 67 -5.51 26.42 -5.33
N VAL A 68 -5.72 25.30 -6.03
CA VAL A 68 -6.70 25.16 -7.13
C VAL A 68 -7.66 24.06 -6.76
N ILE A 69 -8.95 24.31 -6.93
CA ILE A 69 -10.03 23.36 -6.67
C ILE A 69 -10.75 23.11 -7.99
N LEU A 70 -10.90 21.82 -8.33
CA LEU A 70 -11.74 21.37 -9.42
C LEU A 70 -12.90 20.57 -8.85
N ASP A 71 -14.08 21.15 -8.90
CA ASP A 71 -15.33 20.52 -8.45
C ASP A 71 -16.04 19.92 -9.67
N LEU A 72 -16.20 18.60 -9.68
CA LEU A 72 -16.88 17.85 -10.73
C LEU A 72 -18.36 17.59 -10.42
N GLY A 73 -18.85 18.12 -9.29
CA GLY A 73 -20.23 17.97 -8.84
C GLY A 73 -20.53 16.70 -8.06
N ASN A 74 -21.80 16.51 -7.76
CA ASN A 74 -22.30 15.34 -7.03
C ASN A 74 -22.55 14.20 -8.01
N TRP A 75 -21.98 13.01 -7.73
CA TRP A 75 -22.24 11.81 -8.53
C TRP A 75 -23.38 10.98 -7.96
N VAL A 76 -23.68 11.13 -6.65
CA VAL A 76 -24.85 10.57 -5.97
C VAL A 76 -25.38 11.62 -5.00
N GLU A 77 -26.69 11.80 -5.02
CA GLU A 77 -27.42 12.66 -4.09
C GLU A 77 -28.61 11.89 -3.54
N ILE A 78 -28.62 11.67 -2.23
CA ILE A 78 -29.70 10.93 -1.55
C ILE A 78 -30.49 11.94 -0.75
N HIS A 79 -31.68 12.28 -1.21
CA HIS A 79 -32.65 13.11 -0.49
C HIS A 79 -33.47 12.23 0.46
N PRO A 80 -33.65 12.60 1.73
CA PRO A 80 -34.60 11.91 2.58
C PRO A 80 -36.01 12.03 2.00
N HIS A 81 -36.73 10.91 1.90
CA HIS A 81 -38.08 10.89 1.33
C HIS A 81 -39.14 11.59 2.17
N ASP A 82 -38.84 11.93 3.43
CA ASP A 82 -39.79 12.55 4.34
C ASP A 82 -39.49 14.04 4.50
N ALA A 83 -40.43 14.84 4.00
CA ALA A 83 -40.44 16.33 4.08
C ALA A 83 -40.58 16.89 5.49
N GLY A 84 -40.21 16.16 6.54
CA GLY A 84 -40.33 16.55 7.94
C GLY A 84 -39.15 16.23 8.84
N THR A 85 -38.07 15.66 8.30
CA THR A 85 -36.86 15.37 9.08
C THR A 85 -35.74 16.32 8.68
N ASP A 86 -35.22 17.09 9.65
CA ASP A 86 -34.05 17.97 9.53
C ASP A 86 -32.73 17.18 9.25
N HIS A 87 -32.80 16.07 8.54
CA HIS A 87 -31.60 15.32 8.16
C HIS A 87 -31.06 15.88 6.83
N PRO A 88 -29.87 16.46 6.81
CA PRO A 88 -29.23 16.87 5.58
C PRO A 88 -29.07 15.66 4.67
N GLY A 89 -29.47 15.78 3.39
CA GLY A 89 -29.26 14.73 2.40
C GLY A 89 -27.80 14.34 2.29
N TYR A 90 -27.51 13.07 1.93
CA TYR A 90 -26.15 12.64 1.69
C TYR A 90 -25.74 13.06 0.27
N HIS A 91 -24.65 13.81 0.17
CA HIS A 91 -24.06 14.26 -1.09
C HIS A 91 -22.68 13.64 -1.27
N PHE A 92 -22.51 12.83 -2.28
CA PHE A 92 -21.21 12.25 -2.65
C PHE A 92 -20.62 13.10 -3.78
N GLN A 93 -19.65 13.93 -3.42
CA GLN A 93 -19.06 14.91 -4.33
C GLN A 93 -17.69 14.44 -4.84
N VAL A 94 -17.44 14.63 -6.13
CA VAL A 94 -16.10 14.44 -6.73
C VAL A 94 -15.40 15.80 -6.76
N LYS A 95 -14.45 16.00 -5.88
CA LYS A 95 -13.69 17.25 -5.74
C LYS A 95 -12.21 16.95 -5.73
N LEU A 96 -11.45 17.69 -6.51
CA LEU A 96 -9.99 17.59 -6.60
C LEU A 96 -9.37 18.88 -6.08
N VAL A 97 -8.36 18.75 -5.23
CA VAL A 97 -7.66 19.88 -4.57
C VAL A 97 -6.17 19.78 -4.85
N PHE A 98 -5.63 20.83 -5.45
CA PHE A 98 -4.21 21.00 -5.73
C PHE A 98 -3.66 22.07 -4.79
N ASP A 99 -2.89 21.66 -3.80
CA ASP A 99 -2.33 22.52 -2.76
C ASP A 99 -0.86 22.15 -2.44
N GLN A 100 -0.30 22.76 -1.41
CA GLN A 100 1.10 22.54 -1.00
C GLN A 100 1.40 21.13 -0.50
N LEU A 101 0.39 20.32 -0.14
CA LEU A 101 0.55 18.91 0.21
C LEU A 101 0.37 18.00 -1.02
N SER A 102 -0.73 18.20 -1.75
CA SER A 102 -1.11 17.34 -2.86
C SER A 102 -0.12 17.42 -4.03
N ILE A 103 0.34 18.62 -4.38
CA ILE A 103 1.24 18.84 -5.54
C ILE A 103 2.57 18.12 -5.39
N PRO A 104 3.35 18.27 -4.30
CA PRO A 104 4.62 17.54 -4.15
C PRO A 104 4.42 16.02 -4.18
N PHE A 105 3.36 15.51 -3.56
CA PHE A 105 3.09 14.08 -3.55
C PHE A 105 2.59 13.56 -4.91
N LEU A 106 1.82 14.35 -5.65
CA LEU A 106 1.41 14.07 -7.03
C LEU A 106 2.62 14.02 -7.97
N LEU A 107 3.49 15.04 -7.92
CA LEU A 107 4.70 15.10 -8.76
C LEU A 107 5.62 13.92 -8.45
N LEU A 108 5.85 13.62 -7.17
CA LEU A 108 6.59 12.45 -6.74
C LEU A 108 6.00 11.16 -7.34
N SER A 109 4.66 11.00 -7.24
CA SER A 109 3.96 9.83 -7.76
C SER A 109 4.15 9.68 -9.27
N LEU A 110 3.97 10.75 -10.04
CA LEU A 110 4.13 10.72 -11.50
C LEU A 110 5.57 10.46 -11.94
N VAL A 111 6.56 11.09 -11.29
CA VAL A 111 7.99 10.89 -11.59
C VAL A 111 8.42 9.46 -11.29
N LEU A 112 8.05 8.94 -10.11
CA LEU A 112 8.43 7.57 -9.72
C LEU A 112 7.68 6.52 -10.56
N CYS A 113 6.38 6.72 -10.84
CA CYS A 113 5.65 5.86 -11.76
C CYS A 113 6.26 5.92 -13.18
N GLY A 114 6.65 7.06 -13.68
CA GLY A 114 7.33 7.17 -14.99
C GLY A 114 8.63 6.37 -15.03
N THR A 115 9.47 6.55 -14.02
CA THR A 115 10.77 5.86 -13.89
C THR A 115 10.62 4.35 -13.75
N ILE A 116 9.74 3.90 -12.83
CA ILE A 116 9.50 2.48 -12.58
C ILE A 116 8.80 1.82 -13.78
N GLY A 117 7.86 2.52 -14.45
CA GLY A 117 7.21 2.04 -15.66
C GLY A 117 8.20 1.82 -16.81
N ALA A 118 9.18 2.73 -16.96
CA ALA A 118 10.26 2.56 -17.94
C ALA A 118 11.18 1.37 -17.59
N PHE A 119 11.48 1.16 -16.30
CA PHE A 119 12.21 0.00 -15.81
C PHE A 119 11.42 -1.30 -16.04
N ALA A 120 10.11 -1.31 -15.73
CA ALA A 120 9.22 -2.45 -15.90
C ALA A 120 9.15 -2.93 -17.35
N THR A 121 9.17 -2.01 -18.31
CA THR A 121 9.18 -2.33 -19.74
C THR A 121 10.34 -3.25 -20.13
N ARG A 122 11.52 -3.03 -19.55
CA ARG A 122 12.72 -3.84 -19.82
C ARG A 122 12.74 -5.10 -18.97
N TYR A 123 12.34 -4.98 -17.70
CA TYR A 123 12.36 -6.07 -16.73
C TYR A 123 11.39 -7.20 -17.10
N LEU A 124 10.20 -6.86 -17.62
CA LEU A 124 9.14 -7.80 -18.01
C LEU A 124 9.12 -8.11 -19.51
N HIS A 125 10.18 -7.76 -20.24
CA HIS A 125 10.25 -8.05 -21.67
C HIS A 125 10.11 -9.57 -21.92
N ARG A 126 9.16 -9.96 -22.80
CA ARG A 126 8.77 -11.33 -23.11
C ARG A 126 8.12 -12.10 -21.95
N GLU A 127 7.74 -11.43 -20.85
CA GLU A 127 6.97 -12.08 -19.79
C GLU A 127 5.53 -12.30 -20.25
N PRO A 128 4.95 -13.51 -20.11
CA PRO A 128 3.57 -13.81 -20.55
C PRO A 128 2.52 -12.86 -19.94
N GLY A 129 2.77 -12.32 -18.76
CA GLY A 129 1.91 -11.38 -18.06
C GLY A 129 2.15 -9.90 -18.38
N PHE A 130 2.94 -9.53 -19.39
CA PHE A 130 3.33 -8.15 -19.68
C PHE A 130 2.12 -7.18 -19.74
N ASN A 131 1.12 -7.48 -20.57
CA ASN A 131 -0.06 -6.62 -20.72
C ASN A 131 -0.88 -6.55 -19.41
N ARG A 132 -1.04 -7.67 -18.71
CA ARG A 132 -1.71 -7.72 -17.40
C ARG A 132 -1.01 -6.83 -16.37
N PHE A 133 0.34 -6.84 -16.35
CA PHE A 133 1.10 -5.93 -15.49
C PHE A 133 0.75 -4.47 -15.76
N PHE A 134 0.74 -4.04 -17.03
CA PHE A 134 0.51 -2.65 -17.37
C PHE A 134 -0.94 -2.19 -17.17
N VAL A 135 -1.94 -3.09 -17.25
CA VAL A 135 -3.33 -2.78 -16.83
C VAL A 135 -3.37 -2.49 -15.33
N LEU A 136 -2.79 -3.38 -14.52
CA LEU A 136 -2.72 -3.20 -13.05
C LEU A 136 -1.90 -1.96 -12.68
N TYR A 137 -0.82 -1.72 -13.41
CA TYR A 137 0.03 -0.54 -13.23
C TYR A 137 -0.72 0.76 -13.56
N ALA A 138 -1.51 0.79 -14.62
CA ALA A 138 -2.34 1.93 -14.97
C ALA A 138 -3.40 2.21 -13.90
N SER A 139 -4.03 1.15 -13.35
CA SER A 139 -4.94 1.26 -12.20
C SER A 139 -4.23 1.84 -10.97
N PHE A 140 -3.01 1.38 -10.70
CA PHE A 140 -2.18 1.92 -9.61
C PHE A 140 -1.87 3.41 -9.82
N VAL A 141 -1.43 3.80 -11.01
CA VAL A 141 -1.09 5.21 -11.34
C VAL A 141 -2.32 6.11 -11.16
N LEU A 142 -3.48 5.70 -11.70
CA LEU A 142 -4.73 6.44 -11.52
C LEU A 142 -5.10 6.56 -10.03
N GLY A 143 -5.02 5.47 -9.28
CA GLY A 143 -5.29 5.46 -7.85
C GLY A 143 -4.39 6.41 -7.07
N MET A 144 -3.09 6.44 -7.39
CA MET A 144 -2.13 7.36 -6.76
C MET A 144 -2.47 8.82 -7.07
N VAL A 145 -2.80 9.12 -8.34
CA VAL A 145 -3.18 10.50 -8.74
C VAL A 145 -4.44 10.93 -8.01
N LEU A 146 -5.51 10.11 -8.05
CA LEU A 146 -6.77 10.43 -7.37
C LEU A 146 -6.58 10.64 -5.87
N THR A 147 -5.87 9.73 -5.20
CA THR A 147 -5.61 9.85 -3.75
C THR A 147 -4.82 11.12 -3.41
N SER A 148 -3.83 11.47 -4.25
CA SER A 148 -2.99 12.66 -4.03
C SER A 148 -3.78 13.96 -4.06
N VAL A 149 -4.80 14.05 -4.93
CA VAL A 149 -5.55 15.29 -5.17
C VAL A 149 -6.98 15.23 -4.62
N ALA A 150 -7.34 14.21 -3.86
CA ALA A 150 -8.69 14.06 -3.31
C ALA A 150 -9.06 15.22 -2.39
N GLY A 151 -10.17 15.89 -2.68
CA GLY A 151 -10.76 16.96 -1.85
C GLY A 151 -11.89 16.46 -0.95
N THR A 152 -12.36 15.24 -1.16
CA THR A 152 -13.40 14.57 -0.36
C THR A 152 -12.94 13.17 0.04
N ILE A 153 -13.50 12.64 1.12
CA ILE A 153 -13.16 11.31 1.62
C ILE A 153 -13.60 10.21 0.63
N GLU A 154 -14.65 10.45 -0.16
CA GLU A 154 -15.13 9.54 -1.20
C GLU A 154 -14.14 9.46 -2.36
N THR A 155 -13.69 10.62 -2.86
CA THR A 155 -12.67 10.68 -3.93
C THR A 155 -11.38 10.02 -3.45
N LEU A 156 -11.00 10.27 -2.20
CA LEU A 156 -9.84 9.62 -1.57
C LEU A 156 -10.04 8.11 -1.51
N PHE A 157 -11.22 7.64 -1.09
CA PHE A 157 -11.53 6.22 -0.98
C PHE A 157 -11.45 5.50 -2.34
N VAL A 158 -11.97 6.10 -3.41
CA VAL A 158 -11.86 5.53 -4.78
C VAL A 158 -10.38 5.35 -5.17
N GLY A 159 -9.56 6.39 -5.01
CA GLY A 159 -8.13 6.30 -5.30
C GLY A 159 -7.42 5.28 -4.41
N TRP A 160 -7.74 5.25 -3.13
CA TRP A 160 -7.20 4.33 -2.13
C TRP A 160 -7.48 2.87 -2.45
N GLU A 161 -8.71 2.57 -2.92
CA GLU A 161 -9.11 1.24 -3.35
C GLU A 161 -8.43 0.80 -4.65
N LEU A 162 -8.30 1.69 -5.63
CA LEU A 162 -7.56 1.40 -6.86
C LEU A 162 -6.11 1.03 -6.56
N VAL A 163 -5.45 1.77 -5.66
CA VAL A 163 -4.10 1.42 -5.19
C VAL A 163 -4.10 0.08 -4.46
N GLY A 164 -5.09 -0.15 -3.57
CA GLY A 164 -5.20 -1.39 -2.81
C GLY A 164 -5.36 -2.62 -3.70
N MET A 165 -6.35 -2.60 -4.59
CA MET A 165 -6.65 -3.72 -5.50
C MET A 165 -5.51 -4.00 -6.46
N SER A 166 -4.97 -2.95 -7.10
CA SER A 166 -3.82 -3.13 -8.01
C SER A 166 -2.59 -3.69 -7.28
N SER A 167 -2.36 -3.26 -6.03
CA SER A 167 -1.27 -3.79 -5.19
C SER A 167 -1.42 -5.28 -4.93
N VAL A 168 -2.62 -5.74 -4.54
CA VAL A 168 -2.90 -7.16 -4.28
C VAL A 168 -2.62 -8.02 -5.51
N PHE A 169 -3.12 -7.60 -6.69
CA PHE A 169 -2.90 -8.34 -7.94
C PHE A 169 -1.45 -8.27 -8.43
N LEU A 170 -0.74 -7.17 -8.17
CA LEU A 170 0.68 -7.07 -8.48
C LEU A 170 1.55 -7.93 -7.55
N VAL A 171 1.15 -8.17 -6.30
CA VAL A 171 1.78 -9.15 -5.41
C VAL A 171 1.53 -10.57 -5.91
N ALA A 172 0.29 -10.87 -6.31
CA ALA A 172 -0.13 -12.17 -6.85
C ALA A 172 0.20 -12.34 -8.34
N PHE A 173 1.06 -11.50 -8.91
CA PHE A 173 1.35 -11.47 -10.35
C PHE A 173 1.75 -12.83 -10.93
N PHE A 174 2.62 -13.57 -10.22
CA PHE A 174 3.01 -14.94 -10.59
C PHE A 174 1.99 -15.95 -10.05
N GLN A 175 0.76 -15.88 -10.58
CA GLN A 175 -0.40 -16.65 -10.13
C GLN A 175 -0.26 -18.16 -10.28
N GLU A 176 0.69 -18.63 -11.09
CA GLU A 176 1.02 -20.05 -11.27
C GLU A 176 1.64 -20.66 -10.00
N ARG A 177 2.13 -19.81 -9.08
CA ARG A 177 2.75 -20.21 -7.82
C ARG A 177 1.79 -20.01 -6.66
N PRO A 178 1.64 -20.97 -5.75
CA PRO A 178 0.75 -20.83 -4.59
C PRO A 178 1.16 -19.72 -3.60
N ALA A 179 2.48 -19.47 -3.45
CA ALA A 179 2.99 -18.49 -2.49
C ALA A 179 2.59 -17.04 -2.81
N PRO A 180 2.79 -16.51 -4.04
CA PRO A 180 2.33 -15.18 -4.42
C PRO A 180 0.82 -14.98 -4.23
N VAL A 181 0.01 -15.99 -4.59
CA VAL A 181 -1.45 -15.93 -4.46
C VAL A 181 -1.87 -15.85 -2.99
N ARG A 182 -1.32 -16.74 -2.14
CA ARG A 182 -1.59 -16.70 -0.69
C ARG A 182 -1.14 -15.39 -0.04
N ASN A 183 0.01 -14.87 -0.46
CA ASN A 183 0.52 -13.61 0.08
C ASN A 183 -0.29 -12.41 -0.43
N GLY A 184 -0.75 -12.41 -1.69
CA GLY A 184 -1.70 -11.43 -2.20
C GLY A 184 -3.01 -11.43 -1.42
N LEU A 185 -3.56 -12.62 -1.13
CA LEU A 185 -4.77 -12.74 -0.31
C LEU A 185 -4.57 -12.17 1.12
N ARG A 186 -3.41 -12.39 1.74
CA ARG A 186 -3.09 -11.80 3.06
C ARG A 186 -3.05 -10.28 3.02
N VAL A 187 -2.42 -9.71 1.98
CA VAL A 187 -2.43 -8.25 1.76
C VAL A 187 -3.85 -7.74 1.63
N TRP A 188 -4.67 -8.43 0.82
CA TRP A 188 -6.07 -8.07 0.61
C TRP A 188 -6.88 -8.07 1.91
N VAL A 189 -6.76 -9.10 2.75
CA VAL A 189 -7.46 -9.18 4.03
C VAL A 189 -7.08 -8.03 4.96
N VAL A 190 -5.78 -7.74 5.09
CA VAL A 190 -5.34 -6.61 5.94
C VAL A 190 -5.87 -5.28 5.41
N TYR A 191 -5.84 -5.08 4.09
CA TYR A 191 -6.41 -3.87 3.49
C TYR A 191 -7.91 -3.77 3.74
N ARG A 192 -8.70 -4.84 3.55
CA ARG A 192 -10.16 -4.83 3.82
C ARG A 192 -10.48 -4.44 5.26
N VAL A 193 -9.74 -4.97 6.23
CA VAL A 193 -9.93 -4.61 7.65
C VAL A 193 -9.62 -3.13 7.91
N SER A 194 -8.53 -2.63 7.35
CA SER A 194 -8.16 -1.22 7.52
C SER A 194 -9.05 -0.25 6.73
N ASP A 195 -9.45 -0.64 5.52
CA ASP A 195 -10.28 0.18 4.65
C ASP A 195 -11.73 0.28 5.18
N ALA A 196 -12.19 -0.74 5.94
CA ALA A 196 -13.45 -0.65 6.69
C ALA A 196 -13.42 0.49 7.72
N ALA A 197 -12.28 0.77 8.35
CA ALA A 197 -12.14 1.93 9.24
C ALA A 197 -12.24 3.25 8.46
N LEU A 198 -11.67 3.32 7.24
CA LEU A 198 -11.79 4.50 6.38
C LEU A 198 -13.27 4.74 5.96
N LEU A 199 -13.99 3.67 5.60
CA LEU A 199 -15.42 3.75 5.31
C LEU A 199 -16.23 4.21 6.50
N LEU A 200 -15.93 3.67 7.69
CA LEU A 200 -16.61 4.11 8.92
C LEU A 200 -16.30 5.59 9.22
N ALA A 201 -15.07 6.03 9.00
CA ALA A 201 -14.71 7.45 9.12
C ALA A 201 -15.52 8.32 8.14
N ALA A 202 -15.72 7.86 6.88
CA ALA A 202 -16.54 8.56 5.90
C ALA A 202 -17.99 8.69 6.36
N VAL A 203 -18.60 7.61 6.84
CA VAL A 203 -19.98 7.62 7.38
C VAL A 203 -20.11 8.57 8.58
N LEU A 204 -19.16 8.52 9.51
CA LEU A 204 -19.17 9.41 10.67
C LEU A 204 -18.96 10.87 10.26
N MET A 205 -18.09 11.13 9.30
CA MET A 205 -17.87 12.46 8.76
C MET A 205 -19.16 13.05 8.18
N HIS A 206 -19.88 12.29 7.33
CA HIS A 206 -21.19 12.73 6.82
C HIS A 206 -22.20 12.97 7.93
N ARG A 207 -22.20 12.13 8.97
CA ARG A 207 -23.13 12.29 10.09
C ARG A 207 -22.81 13.51 10.96
N MET A 208 -21.53 13.85 11.12
CA MET A 208 -21.10 14.94 12.00
C MET A 208 -21.17 16.32 11.32
N ILE A 209 -20.79 16.39 10.04
CA ILE A 209 -20.65 17.66 9.30
C ILE A 209 -21.53 17.75 8.05
N GLY A 210 -22.33 16.72 7.75
CA GLY A 210 -23.25 16.70 6.61
C GLY A 210 -22.58 16.53 5.25
N ALA A 211 -21.27 16.26 5.17
CA ALA A 211 -20.53 16.12 3.91
C ALA A 211 -19.24 15.34 4.08
N GLY A 212 -18.74 14.75 2.98
CA GLY A 212 -17.43 14.13 2.90
C GLY A 212 -16.29 15.10 2.54
N ASP A 213 -16.54 16.40 2.51
CA ASP A 213 -15.60 17.43 2.07
C ASP A 213 -14.55 17.73 3.16
N PHE A 214 -13.27 17.59 2.80
CA PHE A 214 -12.17 17.89 3.71
C PHE A 214 -12.11 19.38 4.10
N ASP A 215 -12.51 20.30 3.23
CA ASP A 215 -12.53 21.73 3.59
C ASP A 215 -13.54 22.03 4.71
N LYS A 216 -14.68 21.29 4.73
CA LYS A 216 -15.66 21.41 5.81
C LYS A 216 -15.18 20.81 7.12
N LEU A 217 -14.38 19.72 7.06
CA LEU A 217 -13.84 19.06 8.26
C LEU A 217 -12.60 19.76 8.81
N LEU A 218 -11.66 20.13 7.93
CA LEU A 218 -10.31 20.55 8.28
C LEU A 218 -10.09 22.06 8.15
N GLY A 219 -11.14 22.79 7.74
CA GLY A 219 -11.05 24.21 7.44
C GLY A 219 -10.64 24.50 5.99
N GLY A 220 -11.24 25.53 5.41
CA GLY A 220 -11.04 25.92 4.00
C GLY A 220 -9.71 26.64 3.70
N GLY A 221 -8.73 26.58 4.60
CA GLY A 221 -7.39 27.16 4.44
C GLY A 221 -6.49 26.40 3.47
N ALA A 222 -5.39 27.04 3.06
CA ALA A 222 -4.33 26.32 2.37
C ALA A 222 -3.57 25.44 3.37
N TRP A 223 -3.27 24.20 2.98
CA TRP A 223 -2.43 23.35 3.82
C TRP A 223 -1.04 24.04 4.07
N PRO A 224 -0.44 24.01 5.27
CA PRO A 224 -0.85 23.26 6.45
C PRO A 224 -1.87 23.96 7.37
N ASP A 225 -2.26 25.18 7.04
CA ASP A 225 -3.12 26.03 7.86
C ASP A 225 -4.57 25.56 7.75
N GLY A 226 -5.11 25.03 8.83
CA GLY A 226 -6.48 24.56 8.92
C GLY A 226 -6.88 24.40 10.39
N ALA A 227 -8.19 24.40 10.65
CA ALA A 227 -8.73 24.12 11.97
C ALA A 227 -9.89 23.13 11.84
N ALA A 228 -9.86 22.07 12.63
CA ALA A 228 -10.92 21.08 12.63
C ALA A 228 -12.25 21.71 13.09
N SER A 229 -13.31 21.45 12.35
CA SER A 229 -14.67 21.95 12.65
C SER A 229 -15.44 21.09 13.65
N VAL A 230 -14.78 20.11 14.26
CA VAL A 230 -15.35 19.09 15.14
C VAL A 230 -14.78 19.21 16.56
N SER A 231 -15.49 18.67 17.55
CA SER A 231 -15.01 18.64 18.94
C SER A 231 -13.80 17.73 19.12
N GLU A 232 -13.03 17.89 20.21
CA GLU A 232 -11.86 17.07 20.53
C GLU A 232 -12.17 15.57 20.52
N SER A 233 -13.29 15.14 21.11
CA SER A 233 -13.72 13.75 21.15
C SER A 233 -14.07 13.21 19.76
N GLN A 234 -14.70 14.03 18.91
CA GLN A 234 -15.01 13.68 17.53
C GLN A 234 -13.73 13.61 16.68
N ALA A 235 -12.79 14.56 16.88
CA ALA A 235 -11.48 14.55 16.24
C ALA A 235 -10.68 13.30 16.63
N LEU A 236 -10.71 12.89 17.91
CA LEU A 236 -10.10 11.66 18.38
C LEU A 236 -10.70 10.43 17.69
N LEU A 237 -12.02 10.32 17.65
CA LEU A 237 -12.69 9.16 17.04
C LEU A 237 -12.41 9.06 15.55
N LEU A 238 -12.60 10.14 14.78
CA LEU A 238 -12.30 10.20 13.36
C LEU A 238 -10.82 9.93 13.08
N GLY A 239 -9.95 10.57 13.85
CA GLY A 239 -8.51 10.43 13.70
C GLY A 239 -8.00 9.02 13.99
N LEU A 240 -8.56 8.32 14.99
CA LEU A 240 -8.21 6.91 15.25
C LEU A 240 -8.65 5.99 14.12
N LEU A 241 -9.82 6.21 13.51
CA LEU A 241 -10.25 5.45 12.33
C LEU A 241 -9.33 5.69 11.13
N LEU A 242 -8.94 6.96 10.90
CA LEU A 242 -7.97 7.30 9.86
C LEU A 242 -6.58 6.71 10.15
N LEU A 243 -6.17 6.65 11.44
CA LEU A 243 -4.92 5.99 11.84
C LEU A 243 -4.95 4.49 11.58
N VAL A 244 -6.08 3.81 11.81
CA VAL A 244 -6.24 2.38 11.47
C VAL A 244 -6.16 2.18 9.95
N ALA A 245 -6.82 3.02 9.16
CA ALA A 245 -6.71 3.00 7.70
C ALA A 245 -5.26 3.22 7.24
N ALA A 246 -4.59 4.22 7.80
CA ALA A 246 -3.18 4.50 7.53
C ALA A 246 -2.28 3.31 7.93
N ALA A 247 -2.55 2.68 9.07
CA ALA A 247 -1.77 1.55 9.57
C ALA A 247 -1.83 0.34 8.62
N GLY A 248 -2.99 0.04 8.05
CA GLY A 248 -3.11 -1.02 7.05
C GLY A 248 -2.30 -0.76 5.80
N LYS A 249 -2.45 0.43 5.21
CA LYS A 249 -1.81 0.80 3.94
C LYS A 249 -0.29 1.02 4.10
N SER A 250 0.14 1.63 5.20
CA SER A 250 1.55 1.90 5.52
C SER A 250 2.24 0.80 6.31
N ALA A 251 1.57 -0.33 6.54
CA ALA A 251 2.09 -1.46 7.29
C ALA A 251 2.56 -1.09 8.72
N LEU A 252 1.91 -0.13 9.39
CA LEU A 252 2.27 0.20 10.77
C LEU A 252 1.96 -0.99 11.69
N VAL A 253 2.74 -1.13 12.76
CA VAL A 253 2.48 -2.13 13.79
C VAL A 253 1.09 -1.87 14.41
N PRO A 254 0.23 -2.91 14.61
CA PRO A 254 0.50 -4.35 14.43
C PRO A 254 0.25 -4.91 13.04
N LEU A 255 -0.21 -4.12 12.06
CA LEU A 255 -0.61 -4.55 10.72
C LEU A 255 0.56 -4.72 9.74
N SER A 256 1.80 -4.82 10.24
CA SER A 256 3.04 -4.85 9.42
C SER A 256 3.35 -6.20 8.76
N GLY A 257 2.68 -7.29 9.16
CA GLY A 257 3.05 -8.65 8.77
C GLY A 257 2.91 -8.99 7.28
N TRP A 258 2.12 -8.22 6.54
CA TRP A 258 1.93 -8.41 5.11
C TRP A 258 3.09 -7.87 4.26
N LEU A 259 3.80 -6.83 4.72
CA LEU A 259 4.78 -6.09 3.92
C LEU A 259 5.93 -6.96 3.38
N PRO A 260 6.65 -7.77 4.18
CA PRO A 260 7.72 -8.62 3.64
C PRO A 260 7.20 -9.74 2.74
N ARG A 261 5.96 -10.18 2.94
CA ARG A 261 5.32 -11.21 2.11
C ARG A 261 4.90 -10.69 0.74
N ALA A 262 4.69 -9.39 0.64
CA ALA A 262 4.37 -8.72 -0.61
C ALA A 262 5.56 -8.62 -1.59
N MET A 263 6.77 -9.05 -1.17
CA MET A 263 7.96 -9.09 -2.03
C MET A 263 7.95 -10.23 -3.08
N GLU A 264 6.92 -11.06 -3.11
CA GLU A 264 6.73 -12.15 -4.08
C GLU A 264 6.47 -11.65 -5.51
N GLY A 265 5.94 -10.44 -5.66
CA GLY A 265 5.72 -9.84 -6.97
C GLY A 265 7.02 -9.49 -7.71
N PRO A 266 6.93 -9.13 -9.01
CA PRO A 266 8.08 -8.69 -9.79
C PRO A 266 8.74 -7.45 -9.16
N THR A 267 10.04 -7.28 -9.38
CA THR A 267 10.79 -6.16 -8.78
C THR A 267 10.19 -4.77 -9.04
N PRO A 268 9.65 -4.46 -10.24
CA PRO A 268 8.97 -3.18 -10.46
C PRO A 268 7.76 -2.97 -9.54
N SER A 269 6.96 -4.02 -9.26
CA SER A 269 5.84 -3.90 -8.31
C SER A 269 6.33 -3.65 -6.89
N SER A 270 7.36 -4.37 -6.43
CA SER A 270 7.95 -4.13 -5.11
C SER A 270 8.49 -2.70 -4.98
N ALA A 271 9.11 -2.17 -6.04
CA ALA A 271 9.64 -0.80 -6.06
C ALA A 271 8.53 0.25 -5.94
N VAL A 272 7.46 0.15 -6.76
CA VAL A 272 6.40 1.16 -6.78
C VAL A 272 5.49 1.09 -5.57
N LEU A 273 5.20 -0.11 -5.07
CA LEU A 273 4.27 -0.32 -3.96
C LEU A 273 4.94 -0.02 -2.61
N TYR A 274 6.05 -0.67 -2.33
CA TYR A 274 6.62 -0.74 -0.98
C TYR A 274 7.91 0.02 -0.81
N GLY A 275 8.59 0.31 -1.91
CA GLY A 275 9.74 1.22 -1.92
C GLY A 275 9.31 2.68 -1.99
N ALA A 276 8.35 3.00 -2.87
CA ALA A 276 8.11 4.35 -3.31
C ALA A 276 6.81 5.00 -2.79
N LEU A 277 5.65 4.44 -3.09
CA LEU A 277 4.41 5.20 -3.08
C LEU A 277 3.33 4.65 -2.14
N SER A 278 2.86 3.41 -2.36
CA SER A 278 1.70 2.89 -1.62
C SER A 278 1.91 2.89 -0.10
N VAL A 279 3.13 2.57 0.35
CA VAL A 279 3.47 2.56 1.78
C VAL A 279 3.45 3.97 2.42
N HIS A 280 3.56 5.04 1.62
CA HIS A 280 3.50 6.42 2.11
C HIS A 280 2.08 7.02 2.11
N LEU A 281 1.09 6.33 1.55
CA LEU A 281 -0.29 6.84 1.51
C LEU A 281 -0.88 7.06 2.90
N GLY A 282 -0.58 6.21 3.87
CA GLY A 282 -1.03 6.42 5.24
C GLY A 282 -0.40 7.66 5.89
N ALA A 283 0.89 7.90 5.65
CA ALA A 283 1.55 9.13 6.10
C ALA A 283 0.96 10.37 5.41
N PHE A 284 0.68 10.30 4.11
CA PHE A 284 -0.01 11.35 3.36
C PHE A 284 -1.40 11.64 3.93
N LEU A 285 -2.18 10.60 4.23
CA LEU A 285 -3.50 10.74 4.87
C LEU A 285 -3.40 11.43 6.23
N LEU A 286 -2.43 11.04 7.07
CA LEU A 286 -2.21 11.66 8.38
C LEU A 286 -1.73 13.12 8.27
N LEU A 287 -0.92 13.46 7.25
CA LEU A 287 -0.56 14.85 6.95
C LEU A 287 -1.79 15.68 6.55
N ARG A 288 -2.68 15.11 5.71
CA ARG A 288 -3.95 15.77 5.36
C ARG A 288 -4.84 15.95 6.56
N ALA A 289 -4.90 14.97 7.47
CA ALA A 289 -5.66 15.02 8.71
C ALA A 289 -4.99 15.84 9.83
N GLY A 290 -3.94 16.60 9.54
CA GLY A 290 -3.20 17.42 10.50
C GLY A 290 -4.06 18.23 11.47
N PRO A 291 -5.09 18.97 11.02
CA PRO A 291 -5.97 19.72 11.91
C PRO A 291 -6.73 18.86 12.95
N LEU A 292 -7.01 17.59 12.68
CA LEU A 292 -7.57 16.66 13.68
C LEU A 292 -6.56 16.33 14.78
N LEU A 293 -5.27 16.22 14.42
CA LEU A 293 -4.20 15.98 15.39
C LEU A 293 -4.00 17.20 16.29
N ASP A 294 -4.13 18.40 15.72
CA ASP A 294 -4.04 19.67 16.47
C ASP A 294 -5.23 19.84 17.41
N ALA A 295 -6.42 19.36 17.02
CA ALA A 295 -7.63 19.41 17.84
C ALA A 295 -7.66 18.35 18.96
N SER A 296 -6.87 17.26 18.88
CA SER A 296 -6.87 16.20 19.88
C SER A 296 -5.44 15.76 20.23
N PRO A 297 -4.89 16.22 21.37
CA PRO A 297 -3.57 15.81 21.86
C PRO A 297 -3.46 14.30 22.08
N ALA A 298 -4.55 13.63 22.47
CA ALA A 298 -4.56 12.18 22.66
C ALA A 298 -4.34 11.45 21.32
N LEU A 299 -4.92 11.94 20.21
CA LEU A 299 -4.69 11.43 18.88
C LEU A 299 -3.23 11.64 18.44
N ALA A 300 -2.70 12.84 18.66
CA ALA A 300 -1.30 13.15 18.34
C ALA A 300 -0.33 12.21 19.05
N VAL A 301 -0.54 11.97 20.35
CA VAL A 301 0.24 10.99 21.14
C VAL A 301 0.11 9.57 20.57
N ALA A 302 -1.11 9.15 20.20
CA ALA A 302 -1.32 7.83 19.59
C ALA A 302 -0.50 7.69 18.28
N VAL A 303 -0.53 8.70 17.40
CA VAL A 303 0.24 8.71 16.14
C VAL A 303 1.74 8.62 16.40
N VAL A 304 2.28 9.37 17.39
CA VAL A 304 3.69 9.28 17.79
C VAL A 304 4.03 7.88 18.28
N VAL A 305 3.22 7.31 19.17
CA VAL A 305 3.47 5.98 19.75
C VAL A 305 3.47 4.90 18.66
N PHE A 306 2.45 4.87 17.79
CA PHE A 306 2.40 3.91 16.67
C PHE A 306 3.56 4.09 15.71
N GLY A 307 3.94 5.34 15.41
CA GLY A 307 5.10 5.67 14.59
C GLY A 307 6.41 5.12 15.18
N LEU A 308 6.70 5.42 16.45
CA LEU A 308 7.91 4.96 17.13
C LEU A 308 7.97 3.45 17.30
N LEU A 309 6.86 2.79 17.67
CA LEU A 309 6.79 1.33 17.76
C LEU A 309 7.10 0.69 16.40
N THR A 310 6.55 1.27 15.32
CA THR A 310 6.81 0.80 13.95
C THR A 310 8.26 1.02 13.55
N ALA A 311 8.84 2.17 13.88
CA ALA A 311 10.24 2.48 13.61
C ALA A 311 11.20 1.52 14.30
N LEU A 312 10.99 1.27 15.58
CA LEU A 312 11.80 0.31 16.37
C LEU A 312 11.65 -1.12 15.84
N PHE A 313 10.42 -1.55 15.60
CA PHE A 313 10.14 -2.88 15.02
C PHE A 313 10.83 -3.06 13.67
N GLY A 314 10.67 -2.09 12.76
CA GLY A 314 11.28 -2.11 11.43
C GLY A 314 12.81 -2.15 11.50
N PHE A 315 13.41 -1.34 12.37
CA PHE A 315 14.87 -1.29 12.56
C PHE A 315 15.44 -2.62 13.03
N PHE A 316 14.88 -3.21 14.10
CA PHE A 316 15.35 -4.48 14.61
C PHE A 316 15.15 -5.62 13.61
N THR A 317 13.98 -5.68 12.98
CA THR A 317 13.64 -6.75 12.04
C THR A 317 14.48 -6.67 10.77
N ALA A 318 14.71 -5.46 10.22
CA ALA A 318 15.56 -5.26 9.04
C ALA A 318 17.00 -5.80 9.26
N SER A 319 17.53 -5.62 10.47
CA SER A 319 18.92 -5.96 10.80
C SER A 319 19.22 -7.47 10.80
N VAL A 320 18.20 -8.31 10.89
CA VAL A 320 18.33 -9.78 10.94
C VAL A 320 17.87 -10.49 9.67
N GLN A 321 17.33 -9.73 8.68
CA GLN A 321 16.92 -10.32 7.40
C GLN A 321 18.11 -10.75 6.57
N THR A 322 17.99 -11.90 5.91
CA THR A 322 18.98 -12.45 4.99
C THR A 322 18.67 -12.14 3.52
N ASP A 323 17.38 -11.97 3.21
CA ASP A 323 16.92 -11.56 1.88
C ASP A 323 16.94 -10.03 1.73
N ILE A 324 17.52 -9.55 0.63
CA ILE A 324 17.71 -8.12 0.39
C ILE A 324 16.40 -7.34 0.23
N LYS A 325 15.40 -7.93 -0.44
CA LYS A 325 14.09 -7.28 -0.60
C LYS A 325 13.37 -7.17 0.75
N SER A 326 13.41 -8.22 1.56
CA SER A 326 12.85 -8.22 2.91
C SER A 326 13.58 -7.24 3.82
N ALA A 327 14.89 -7.18 3.77
CA ALA A 327 15.69 -6.22 4.53
C ALA A 327 15.33 -4.77 4.13
N LEU A 328 15.22 -4.48 2.83
CA LEU A 328 14.81 -3.17 2.32
C LEU A 328 13.38 -2.81 2.74
N SER A 329 12.45 -3.78 2.75
CA SER A 329 11.06 -3.53 3.14
C SER A 329 10.94 -3.15 4.62
N PHE A 330 11.62 -3.86 5.53
CA PHE A 330 11.64 -3.51 6.94
C PHE A 330 12.41 -2.22 7.23
N ALA A 331 13.47 -1.95 6.48
CA ALA A 331 14.16 -0.67 6.57
C ALA A 331 13.31 0.49 6.04
N SER A 332 12.43 0.26 5.04
CA SER A 332 11.41 1.23 4.63
C SER A 332 10.39 1.44 5.74
N LEU A 333 9.93 0.37 6.36
CA LEU A 333 8.98 0.43 7.46
C LEU A 333 9.52 1.24 8.65
N ALA A 334 10.81 1.09 8.97
CA ALA A 334 11.45 1.90 10.01
C ALA A 334 11.36 3.40 9.71
N GLN A 335 11.64 3.80 8.48
CA GLN A 335 11.56 5.21 8.08
C GLN A 335 10.11 5.73 8.01
N VAL A 336 9.18 4.92 7.52
CA VAL A 336 7.74 5.27 7.55
C VAL A 336 7.27 5.48 8.99
N GLY A 337 7.72 4.63 9.92
CA GLY A 337 7.44 4.82 11.35
C GLY A 337 7.96 6.14 11.90
N ILE A 338 9.18 6.56 11.51
CA ILE A 338 9.75 7.87 11.89
C ILE A 338 8.90 9.00 11.29
N ILE A 339 8.56 8.93 9.99
CA ILE A 339 7.71 9.92 9.32
C ILE A 339 6.36 10.07 10.04
N VAL A 340 5.74 8.95 10.43
CA VAL A 340 4.47 8.98 11.18
C VAL A 340 4.66 9.62 12.56
N ALA A 341 5.76 9.33 13.26
CA ALA A 341 6.06 9.98 14.55
C ALA A 341 6.29 11.50 14.38
N GLU A 342 7.00 11.93 13.34
CA GLU A 342 7.19 13.34 13.00
C GLU A 342 5.85 14.06 12.78
N ILE A 343 4.88 13.40 12.10
CA ILE A 343 3.53 13.93 11.90
C ILE A 343 2.80 14.10 13.23
N GLY A 344 2.87 13.10 14.11
CA GLY A 344 2.26 13.14 15.44
C GLY A 344 2.85 14.20 16.35
N LEU A 345 4.15 14.57 16.16
CA LEU A 345 4.80 15.69 16.85
C LEU A 345 4.34 17.07 16.34
N GLY A 346 3.41 17.13 15.39
CA GLY A 346 2.89 18.36 14.83
C GLY A 346 3.72 18.96 13.70
N TRP A 347 4.78 18.28 13.26
CA TRP A 347 5.56 18.73 12.10
C TRP A 347 4.76 18.49 10.81
N ARG A 348 4.88 19.44 9.84
CA ARG A 348 4.13 19.37 8.58
C ARG A 348 5.08 19.22 7.38
N TYR A 349 6.03 20.14 7.22
CA TYR A 349 6.95 20.14 6.08
C TYR A 349 8.07 19.12 6.22
N ILE A 350 8.60 18.90 7.43
CA ILE A 350 9.70 17.93 7.67
C ILE A 350 9.29 16.53 7.25
N PRO A 351 8.15 15.96 7.71
CA PRO A 351 7.73 14.63 7.28
C PRO A 351 7.40 14.57 5.78
N LEU A 352 6.93 15.66 5.16
CA LEU A 352 6.71 15.69 3.71
C LEU A 352 8.04 15.59 2.93
N VAL A 353 9.06 16.36 3.33
CA VAL A 353 10.40 16.31 2.71
C VAL A 353 11.05 14.94 2.97
N HIS A 354 10.92 14.41 4.20
CA HIS A 354 11.42 13.09 4.57
C HIS A 354 10.77 12.00 3.71
N LEU A 355 9.44 12.03 3.54
CA LEU A 355 8.68 11.12 2.69
C LEU A 355 9.20 11.14 1.25
N ILE A 356 9.39 12.32 0.66
CA ILE A 356 9.87 12.47 -0.73
C ILE A 356 11.29 11.89 -0.86
N GLY A 357 12.22 12.28 0.02
CA GLY A 357 13.58 11.78 0.00
C GLY A 357 13.65 10.27 0.20
N HIS A 358 12.88 9.75 1.15
CA HIS A 358 12.80 8.32 1.42
C HIS A 358 12.24 7.54 0.22
N ALA A 359 11.14 7.99 -0.39
CA ALA A 359 10.55 7.34 -1.56
C ALA A 359 11.53 7.27 -2.74
N CYS A 360 12.24 8.36 -3.04
CA CYS A 360 13.26 8.40 -4.09
C CYS A 360 14.42 7.42 -3.79
N LEU A 361 14.94 7.45 -2.56
CA LEU A 361 16.06 6.57 -2.16
C LEU A 361 15.67 5.09 -2.24
N ARG A 362 14.49 4.74 -1.73
CA ARG A 362 14.01 3.34 -1.75
C ARG A 362 13.72 2.84 -3.15
N THR A 363 13.13 3.67 -4.00
CA THR A 363 12.96 3.35 -5.42
C THR A 363 14.28 2.95 -6.05
N LEU A 364 15.32 3.77 -5.88
CA LEU A 364 16.64 3.48 -6.40
C LEU A 364 17.22 2.17 -5.86
N GLN A 365 17.08 1.92 -4.54
CA GLN A 365 17.58 0.69 -3.91
C GLN A 365 16.86 -0.55 -4.42
N PHE A 366 15.52 -0.51 -4.59
CA PHE A 366 14.76 -1.65 -5.13
C PHE A 366 15.10 -1.93 -6.60
N ILE A 367 15.24 -0.88 -7.44
CA ILE A 367 15.61 -1.05 -8.85
C ILE A 367 17.01 -1.67 -8.97
N ARG A 368 17.94 -1.32 -8.07
CA ARG A 368 19.32 -1.86 -8.06
C ARG A 368 19.47 -3.19 -7.31
N ALA A 369 18.47 -3.64 -6.57
CA ALA A 369 18.58 -4.86 -5.77
C ALA A 369 19.02 -6.12 -6.55
N PRO A 370 18.55 -6.39 -7.77
CA PRO A 370 19.01 -7.54 -8.56
C PRO A 370 20.50 -7.48 -8.92
N THR A 371 21.00 -6.31 -9.29
CA THR A 371 22.41 -6.12 -9.68
C THR A 371 23.33 -6.15 -8.48
N LEU A 372 22.92 -5.62 -7.32
CA LEU A 372 23.70 -5.65 -6.10
C LEU A 372 24.06 -7.07 -5.65
N LEU A 373 23.16 -8.04 -5.83
CA LEU A 373 23.45 -9.45 -5.52
C LEU A 373 24.51 -10.03 -6.45
N GLN A 374 24.49 -9.66 -7.73
CA GLN A 374 25.50 -10.07 -8.70
C GLN A 374 26.84 -9.43 -8.38
N ASP A 375 26.88 -8.13 -8.16
CA ASP A 375 28.08 -7.38 -7.80
C ASP A 375 28.73 -7.94 -6.52
N TYR A 376 27.91 -8.27 -5.52
CA TYR A 376 28.38 -8.89 -4.28
C TYR A 376 29.03 -10.25 -4.51
N ARG A 377 28.41 -11.11 -5.33
CA ARG A 377 28.98 -12.42 -5.71
C ARG A 377 30.25 -12.27 -6.52
N HIS A 378 30.30 -11.33 -7.46
CA HIS A 378 31.49 -11.05 -8.24
C HIS A 378 32.65 -10.61 -7.35
N LEU A 379 32.37 -9.76 -6.37
CA LEU A 379 33.37 -9.30 -5.41
C LEU A 379 33.86 -10.43 -4.48
N GLU A 380 32.97 -11.26 -3.95
CA GLU A 380 33.33 -12.44 -3.15
C GLU A 380 34.18 -13.44 -3.95
N ASN A 381 33.84 -13.67 -5.21
CA ASN A 381 34.59 -14.54 -6.11
C ASN A 381 35.97 -13.94 -6.43
N ALA A 382 36.07 -12.63 -6.64
CA ALA A 382 37.33 -11.96 -6.91
C ALA A 382 38.29 -11.97 -5.71
N ILE A 383 37.76 -11.93 -4.49
CA ILE A 383 38.53 -11.97 -3.23
C ILE A 383 38.84 -13.41 -2.82
N GLY A 384 38.17 -14.42 -3.40
CA GLY A 384 38.29 -15.81 -3.02
C GLY A 384 37.75 -16.15 -1.63
N GLY A 385 36.87 -15.30 -1.08
CA GLY A 385 36.31 -15.47 0.27
C GLY A 385 35.06 -14.61 0.50
N ARG A 386 34.34 -14.94 1.59
CA ARG A 386 33.15 -14.16 1.97
C ARG A 386 33.53 -12.79 2.52
N LEU A 387 32.83 -11.76 2.10
CA LEU A 387 33.00 -10.41 2.65
C LEU A 387 32.65 -10.38 4.15
N PRO A 388 33.49 -9.72 4.98
CA PRO A 388 33.26 -9.66 6.41
C PRO A 388 31.97 -8.91 6.72
N ARG A 389 31.03 -9.61 7.36
CA ARG A 389 29.77 -9.01 7.83
C ARG A 389 30.04 -8.24 9.12
N ARG A 390 29.85 -6.93 9.08
CA ARG A 390 29.87 -6.13 10.31
C ARG A 390 28.58 -6.39 11.09
N PRO A 391 28.66 -6.78 12.37
CA PRO A 391 27.44 -6.96 13.18
C PRO A 391 26.70 -5.63 13.28
N ALA A 392 25.35 -5.68 13.26
CA ALA A 392 24.50 -4.52 13.44
C ALA A 392 24.84 -3.77 14.73
N LEU A 393 24.66 -2.44 14.74
CA LEU A 393 25.04 -1.58 15.87
C LEU A 393 24.45 -2.08 17.21
N TRP A 394 23.16 -2.45 17.21
CA TRP A 394 22.48 -2.94 18.39
C TRP A 394 23.12 -4.23 18.96
N VAL A 395 23.68 -5.10 18.11
CA VAL A 395 24.39 -6.31 18.55
C VAL A 395 25.64 -5.97 19.34
N ARG A 396 26.28 -4.83 19.05
CA ARG A 396 27.48 -4.36 19.75
C ARG A 396 27.15 -3.76 21.11
N ILE A 397 26.05 -3.01 21.23
CA ILE A 397 25.66 -2.27 22.44
C ILE A 397 24.81 -3.11 23.40
N THR A 398 24.17 -4.18 22.91
CA THR A 398 23.27 -5.01 23.73
C THR A 398 24.04 -6.06 24.53
N PRO A 399 23.78 -6.20 25.85
CA PRO A 399 24.34 -7.26 26.67
C PRO A 399 24.03 -8.66 26.13
N ALA A 400 24.95 -9.63 26.28
CA ALA A 400 24.82 -10.96 25.67
C ALA A 400 23.49 -11.67 26.00
N ARG A 401 23.02 -11.51 27.27
CA ARG A 401 21.75 -12.09 27.73
C ARG A 401 20.52 -11.64 26.97
N TRP A 402 20.47 -10.36 26.53
CA TRP A 402 19.36 -9.77 25.77
C TRP A 402 19.50 -9.99 24.26
N ARG A 403 20.69 -10.22 23.78
CA ARG A 403 21.00 -10.36 22.35
C ARG A 403 20.24 -11.53 21.71
N VAL A 404 20.21 -12.68 22.37
CA VAL A 404 19.51 -13.87 21.87
C VAL A 404 18.00 -13.64 21.87
N PHE A 405 17.48 -13.03 22.92
CA PHE A 405 16.04 -12.68 22.99
C PHE A 405 15.63 -11.72 21.89
N LEU A 406 16.35 -10.60 21.75
CA LEU A 406 16.06 -9.60 20.72
C LEU A 406 16.25 -10.16 19.31
N TYR A 407 17.24 -11.03 19.10
CA TYR A 407 17.44 -11.70 17.81
C TYR A 407 16.25 -12.61 17.47
N ARG A 408 15.78 -13.42 18.40
CA ARG A 408 14.59 -14.26 18.22
C ARG A 408 13.35 -13.41 17.97
N LEU A 409 13.11 -12.40 18.77
CA LEU A 409 11.99 -11.47 18.61
C LEU A 409 12.00 -10.81 17.23
N ALA A 410 13.16 -10.40 16.76
CA ALA A 410 13.31 -9.76 15.44
C ALA A 410 13.11 -10.75 14.29
N ILE A 411 13.67 -11.98 14.37
CA ILE A 411 13.51 -12.96 13.29
C ILE A 411 12.09 -13.51 13.21
N GLU A 412 11.41 -13.67 14.33
CA GLU A 412 10.01 -14.07 14.44
C GLU A 412 9.04 -12.89 14.28
N ARG A 413 9.56 -11.73 13.92
CA ARG A 413 8.77 -10.51 13.62
C ARG A 413 7.86 -10.12 14.80
N GLY A 414 8.37 -10.22 16.02
CA GLY A 414 7.64 -9.86 17.22
C GLY A 414 6.43 -10.74 17.54
N HIS A 415 6.30 -11.90 16.92
CA HIS A 415 5.13 -12.79 16.99
C HIS A 415 3.80 -12.09 16.60
N LEU A 416 3.86 -10.94 15.93
CA LEU A 416 2.67 -10.12 15.61
C LEU A 416 1.62 -10.89 14.80
N ASP A 417 2.06 -11.72 13.84
CA ASP A 417 1.15 -12.56 13.06
C ASP A 417 0.42 -13.58 13.91
N ALA A 418 1.12 -14.21 14.86
CA ALA A 418 0.53 -15.17 15.79
C ALA A 418 -0.45 -14.47 16.75
N LEU A 419 -0.06 -13.30 17.25
CA LEU A 419 -0.91 -12.48 18.12
C LEU A 419 -2.21 -12.08 17.42
N LEU A 420 -2.11 -11.55 16.19
CA LEU A 420 -3.29 -11.20 15.39
C LEU A 420 -4.15 -12.43 15.06
N ALA A 421 -3.53 -13.56 14.75
CA ALA A 421 -4.26 -14.79 14.49
C ALA A 421 -5.07 -15.23 15.73
N VAL A 422 -4.48 -15.19 16.92
CA VAL A 422 -5.15 -15.60 18.16
C VAL A 422 -6.18 -14.59 18.64
N LEU A 423 -5.87 -13.29 18.59
CA LEU A 423 -6.73 -12.25 19.17
C LEU A 423 -7.86 -11.79 18.22
N VAL A 424 -7.65 -11.86 16.91
CA VAL A 424 -8.58 -11.32 15.92
C VAL A 424 -9.14 -12.41 15.02
N VAL A 425 -8.27 -13.14 14.31
CA VAL A 425 -8.72 -14.07 13.27
C VAL A 425 -9.49 -15.26 13.85
N GLN A 426 -8.96 -15.91 14.88
CA GLN A 426 -9.62 -17.08 15.47
C GLN A 426 -10.98 -16.75 16.12
N PRO A 427 -11.13 -15.69 16.93
CA PRO A 427 -12.45 -15.30 17.45
C PRO A 427 -13.46 -14.98 16.34
N PHE A 428 -13.00 -14.28 15.29
CA PHE A 428 -13.83 -13.96 14.13
C PHE A 428 -14.31 -15.24 13.41
N VAL A 429 -13.39 -16.13 13.06
CA VAL A 429 -13.71 -17.40 12.42
C VAL A 429 -14.66 -18.23 13.29
N LYS A 430 -14.42 -18.31 14.61
CA LYS A 430 -15.29 -19.02 15.54
C LYS A 430 -16.70 -18.44 15.56
N LEU A 431 -16.82 -17.09 15.55
CA LEU A 431 -18.11 -16.41 15.51
C LEU A 431 -18.87 -16.75 14.24
N PHE A 432 -18.24 -16.63 13.07
CA PHE A 432 -18.90 -16.93 11.80
C PHE A 432 -19.21 -18.41 11.61
N THR A 433 -18.35 -19.31 12.08
CA THR A 433 -18.65 -20.74 12.10
C THR A 433 -19.85 -21.05 13.03
N TRP A 434 -19.98 -20.33 14.13
CA TRP A 434 -21.13 -20.47 15.04
C TRP A 434 -22.41 -19.95 14.38
N LEU A 435 -22.36 -18.78 13.71
CA LEU A 435 -23.49 -18.22 12.96
C LEU A 435 -23.92 -19.16 11.82
N ASP A 436 -22.99 -19.70 11.04
CA ASP A 436 -23.27 -20.68 9.98
C ASP A 436 -23.97 -21.94 10.54
N ARG A 437 -23.51 -22.43 11.69
CA ARG A 437 -24.19 -23.56 12.36
C ARG A 437 -25.59 -23.21 12.81
N LEU A 438 -25.85 -21.99 13.28
CA LEU A 438 -27.17 -21.52 13.65
C LEU A 438 -28.09 -21.42 12.43
N ASP A 439 -27.58 -20.83 11.33
CA ASP A 439 -28.31 -20.69 10.07
C ASP A 439 -28.69 -22.07 9.51
N ARG A 440 -27.77 -23.01 9.45
CA ARG A 440 -28.03 -24.40 9.04
C ARG A 440 -29.07 -25.08 9.91
N ARG A 441 -28.94 -24.97 11.24
CA ARG A 441 -29.96 -25.54 12.16
C ARG A 441 -31.33 -24.94 11.94
N ALA A 442 -31.45 -23.63 11.77
CA ALA A 442 -32.68 -22.96 11.47
C ALA A 442 -33.28 -23.45 10.14
N THR A 443 -32.48 -23.56 9.11
CA THR A 443 -32.84 -24.02 7.77
C THR A 443 -33.29 -25.51 7.81
N ASP A 444 -32.52 -26.38 8.48
CA ASP A 444 -32.84 -27.81 8.62
C ASP A 444 -34.14 -28.01 9.41
N THR A 445 -34.35 -27.22 10.47
CA THR A 445 -35.59 -27.24 11.26
C THR A 445 -36.78 -26.81 10.41
N LEU A 446 -36.65 -25.76 9.62
CA LEU A 446 -37.70 -25.28 8.70
C LEU A 446 -37.97 -26.25 7.54
N ALA A 447 -36.94 -26.96 7.07
CA ALA A 447 -37.04 -27.96 6.00
C ALA A 447 -37.50 -29.32 6.48
N GLY A 448 -37.68 -29.55 7.81
CA GLY A 448 -38.02 -30.85 8.39
C GLY A 448 -36.96 -31.92 8.19
N GLN A 449 -35.69 -31.53 7.95
CA GLN A 449 -34.57 -32.45 7.74
C GLN A 449 -33.64 -32.42 8.95
N ASN A 450 -33.55 -33.55 9.66
CA ASN A 450 -32.48 -33.77 10.65
C ASN A 450 -31.25 -34.34 9.92
N ARG A 451 -30.34 -33.46 9.49
CA ARG A 451 -29.05 -33.90 9.00
C ARG A 451 -28.00 -33.77 10.12
N ASP A 452 -27.68 -34.90 10.76
CA ASP A 452 -26.59 -35.03 11.71
C ASP A 452 -25.21 -35.18 11.03
N GLU A 453 -25.05 -34.71 9.80
CA GLU A 453 -23.73 -34.70 9.14
C GLU A 453 -22.96 -33.42 9.49
N PRO A 454 -21.76 -33.54 10.10
CA PRO A 454 -20.90 -32.39 10.31
C PRO A 454 -20.47 -31.86 8.94
N PRO A 455 -20.41 -30.52 8.75
CA PRO A 455 -19.96 -29.95 7.51
C PRO A 455 -18.51 -30.36 7.24
N ALA A 456 -18.25 -30.87 6.05
CA ALA A 456 -16.91 -31.10 5.54
C ALA A 456 -16.17 -29.74 5.37
N LEU A 457 -15.71 -29.19 6.48
CA LEU A 457 -14.70 -28.12 6.53
C LEU A 457 -13.31 -28.75 6.47
N ASP A 458 -13.17 -29.81 5.71
CA ASP A 458 -11.86 -30.36 5.38
C ASP A 458 -11.29 -29.52 4.26
N HIS A 459 -10.28 -28.78 4.60
CA HIS A 459 -9.22 -28.17 3.81
C HIS A 459 -9.00 -26.65 4.02
N VAL A 460 -9.05 -26.21 5.28
CA VAL A 460 -8.12 -25.17 5.67
C VAL A 460 -6.96 -25.91 6.34
N PRO A 461 -5.85 -26.16 5.65
CA PRO A 461 -4.69 -26.76 6.31
C PRO A 461 -4.32 -25.86 7.47
N PRO A 462 -3.99 -26.43 8.66
CA PRO A 462 -3.48 -25.65 9.77
C PRO A 462 -2.28 -24.84 9.26
N PRO A 463 -2.06 -23.63 9.79
CA PRO A 463 -0.85 -22.89 9.44
C PRO A 463 0.34 -23.82 9.73
N SER A 464 1.03 -24.21 8.66
CA SER A 464 2.17 -25.12 8.77
C SER A 464 3.20 -24.47 9.70
N GLU A 465 3.40 -25.05 10.87
CA GLU A 465 4.43 -24.68 11.85
C GLU A 465 5.87 -24.90 11.32
N ASN A 466 6.02 -25.36 10.09
CA ASN A 466 7.33 -25.71 9.55
C ASN A 466 7.82 -24.65 8.56
N GLY A 467 8.27 -23.53 9.13
CA GLY A 467 9.25 -22.64 8.50
C GLY A 467 10.70 -23.03 8.86
N THR A 468 10.98 -24.28 9.14
CA THR A 468 12.34 -24.78 9.25
C THR A 468 12.84 -25.14 7.85
N GLY A 469 13.85 -24.41 7.41
CA GLY A 469 14.49 -24.58 6.11
C GLY A 469 14.94 -26.00 5.85
N HIS A 470 14.38 -26.61 4.85
CA HIS A 470 15.06 -27.69 4.15
C HIS A 470 16.09 -27.08 3.20
N HIS A 471 17.35 -27.04 3.65
CA HIS A 471 18.48 -27.10 2.77
C HIS A 471 18.36 -28.43 1.98
N ALA A 472 17.94 -28.34 0.71
CA ALA A 472 18.13 -29.40 -0.22
C ALA A 472 19.64 -29.56 -0.41
N ALA A 473 20.22 -30.57 0.21
CA ALA A 473 21.53 -31.07 -0.11
C ALA A 473 21.52 -31.51 -1.58
N LEU A 474 22.36 -30.88 -2.37
CA LEU A 474 22.74 -31.38 -3.69
C LEU A 474 23.49 -32.71 -3.48
N GLY A 475 22.78 -33.83 -3.56
CA GLY A 475 23.34 -35.17 -3.64
C GLY A 475 24.00 -35.32 -5.00
N HIS A 476 25.31 -35.44 -5.02
CA HIS A 476 26.05 -36.01 -6.12
C HIS A 476 25.62 -37.48 -6.31
N GLY A 477 24.74 -37.72 -7.29
CA GLY A 477 24.45 -39.04 -7.78
C GLY A 477 25.51 -39.41 -8.83
N HIS A 478 26.49 -40.26 -8.47
CA HIS A 478 27.27 -41.04 -9.43
C HIS A 478 26.32 -42.05 -10.11
N GLY A 479 26.02 -41.81 -11.37
CA GLY A 479 25.46 -42.83 -12.25
C GLY A 479 26.57 -43.75 -12.78
N PRO A 480 26.32 -45.07 -12.94
CA PRO A 480 27.31 -45.98 -13.42
C PRO A 480 27.50 -45.85 -14.94
N ASN A 481 28.76 -45.88 -15.32
CA ASN A 481 29.30 -45.89 -16.66
C ASN A 481 28.91 -47.22 -17.38
N PRO A 482 28.30 -47.24 -18.57
CA PRO A 482 28.28 -48.46 -19.37
C PRO A 482 29.52 -48.55 -20.21
N SER A 483 30.17 -49.68 -20.04
CA SER A 483 31.31 -50.23 -20.76
C SER A 483 31.27 -50.08 -22.26
N HIS A 484 32.42 -49.71 -22.82
CA HIS A 484 32.83 -49.84 -24.21
C HIS A 484 32.79 -51.29 -24.68
N THR A 485 32.28 -51.47 -25.90
CA THR A 485 32.81 -52.45 -26.84
C THR A 485 33.16 -51.75 -28.14
N PRO A 486 34.33 -52.07 -28.76
CA PRO A 486 34.75 -51.51 -30.02
C PRO A 486 34.30 -52.41 -31.14
N ASN A 487 33.93 -51.83 -32.30
CA ASN A 487 34.20 -52.45 -33.62
C ASN A 487 34.06 -51.42 -34.75
N ASP A 488 35.18 -51.31 -35.44
CA ASP A 488 35.44 -51.31 -36.86
C ASP A 488 34.48 -50.49 -37.80
N GLU A 489 34.92 -49.43 -38.33
CA GLU A 489 35.49 -49.08 -39.65
C GLU A 489 35.75 -47.58 -39.77
#